data_f0cb3d85c7e0bcab8ea66fabab611bd6
#
_entry.id   f0cb3d85c7e0bcab8ea66fabab611bd6
#
_cell.length_a   1.000
_cell.length_b   1.000
_cell.length_c   1.000
_cell.angle_alpha   90.00
_cell.angle_beta   90.00
_cell.angle_gamma   90.00
#
_symmetry.space_group_name_H-M   'P 1'
#
loop_
_entity.id
_entity.type
_entity.pdbx_description
1 polymer ?
#
loop_
_entity_poly.entity_id
_entity_poly.type
_entity_poly.pdbx_seq_one_letter_code
_entity_poly.pdbx_strand_id
1 'polypeptide(L)'
;LDIQFEGAGVSFGTRVALEPLTLGISGKRIGVIGLNGSGKTTFARLINGLTKPTVGRVIVNGRDTADEKAASADVGFIFQSPQNQIILPIVRDDIAFGLKRRGFTKAEIEAKVEGVLARFGAEALADRRAHELSGGELQVAALCSVLVTGPGILILDEPTNQLDLKNRALVENIIAGLPESAIVITHDLDLIAGFERVLLFHEGRLAADAPAAEAIARYREIAA
;
A
#
# COMPACT_ATOMS: atom_id res chain seq x y z
N LEU A 1 -4.69 -1.77 13.08
CA LEU A 1 -4.04 -2.79 12.25
C LEU A 1 -3.95 -4.08 13.03
N ASP A 2 -4.57 -5.12 12.54
CA ASP A 2 -4.40 -6.50 13.03
C ASP A 2 -4.33 -7.44 11.82
N ILE A 3 -3.13 -7.94 11.54
CA ILE A 3 -2.88 -8.87 10.44
C ILE A 3 -2.17 -10.10 11.00
N GLN A 4 -2.69 -11.28 10.66
CA GLN A 4 -2.14 -12.56 11.09
C GLN A 4 -1.83 -13.44 9.88
N PHE A 5 -0.58 -13.81 9.74
CA PHE A 5 -0.13 -14.85 8.82
C PHE A 5 -0.05 -16.17 9.60
N GLU A 6 -0.76 -17.19 9.18
CA GLU A 6 -0.76 -18.53 9.80
C GLU A 6 -0.18 -19.54 8.82
N GLY A 7 1.13 -19.67 8.79
CA GLY A 7 1.85 -20.53 7.86
C GLY A 7 1.61 -20.17 6.40
N ALA A 8 1.32 -18.89 6.11
CA ALA A 8 0.96 -18.46 4.77
C ALA A 8 2.17 -18.36 3.86
N GLY A 9 2.12 -19.03 2.71
CA GLY A 9 3.16 -19.03 1.69
C GLY A 9 2.59 -19.00 0.28
N VAL A 10 3.41 -18.63 -0.70
CA VAL A 10 3.03 -18.54 -2.11
C VAL A 10 4.08 -19.18 -3.00
N SER A 11 3.62 -20.08 -3.87
CA SER A 11 4.42 -20.66 -4.94
C SER A 11 3.73 -20.46 -6.29
N PHE A 12 4.49 -20.11 -7.32
CA PHE A 12 4.05 -20.03 -8.71
C PHE A 12 4.74 -21.15 -9.49
N GLY A 13 4.03 -22.26 -9.71
CA GLY A 13 4.62 -23.47 -10.24
C GLY A 13 5.71 -24.02 -9.31
N THR A 14 6.93 -24.15 -9.80
CA THR A 14 8.09 -24.61 -9.02
C THR A 14 8.80 -23.50 -8.24
N ARG A 15 8.47 -22.22 -8.51
CA ARG A 15 9.12 -21.08 -7.86
C ARG A 15 8.39 -20.71 -6.58
N VAL A 16 9.08 -20.79 -5.45
CA VAL A 16 8.61 -20.24 -4.18
C VAL A 16 8.83 -18.73 -4.20
N ALA A 17 7.75 -17.95 -4.10
CA ALA A 17 7.79 -16.49 -4.05
C ALA A 17 7.78 -15.96 -2.61
N LEU A 18 7.14 -16.70 -1.71
CA LEU A 18 7.14 -16.45 -0.27
C LEU A 18 7.08 -17.81 0.45
N GLU A 19 8.09 -18.10 1.25
CA GLU A 19 8.10 -19.27 2.13
C GLU A 19 6.98 -19.17 3.18
N PRO A 20 6.49 -20.32 3.71
CA PRO A 20 5.47 -20.30 4.76
C PRO A 20 5.88 -19.43 5.94
N LEU A 21 5.08 -18.41 6.22
CA LEU A 21 5.33 -17.40 7.24
C LEU A 21 4.25 -17.44 8.31
N THR A 22 4.65 -17.41 9.59
CA THR A 22 3.74 -17.16 10.73
C THR A 22 4.17 -15.86 11.38
N LEU A 23 3.30 -14.83 11.32
CA LEU A 23 3.63 -13.48 11.75
C LEU A 23 2.37 -12.72 12.13
N GLY A 24 2.39 -12.06 13.29
CA GLY A 24 1.41 -11.06 13.69
C GLY A 24 1.92 -9.65 13.42
N ILE A 25 1.11 -8.81 12.76
CA ILE A 25 1.46 -7.42 12.47
C ILE A 25 0.44 -6.50 13.12
N SER A 26 0.94 -5.62 13.97
CA SER A 26 0.19 -4.54 14.60
C SER A 26 1.02 -3.26 14.57
N GLY A 27 0.38 -2.11 14.77
CA GLY A 27 1.06 -0.81 14.76
C GLY A 27 0.52 0.14 13.70
N LYS A 28 1.04 1.37 13.68
CA LYS A 28 0.52 2.42 12.81
C LYS A 28 1.32 2.59 11.51
N ARG A 29 2.63 2.40 11.59
CA ARG A 29 3.57 2.53 10.47
C ARG A 29 4.50 1.34 10.45
N ILE A 30 4.41 0.53 9.42
CA ILE A 30 5.24 -0.67 9.23
C ILE A 30 6.03 -0.49 7.93
N GLY A 31 7.34 -0.57 8.03
CA GLY A 31 8.22 -0.62 6.85
C GLY A 31 8.39 -2.05 6.36
N VAL A 32 8.54 -2.21 5.04
CA VAL A 32 8.88 -3.51 4.42
C VAL A 32 10.02 -3.27 3.44
N ILE A 33 11.16 -3.87 3.71
CA ILE A 33 12.37 -3.72 2.90
C ILE A 33 12.93 -5.05 2.43
N GLY A 34 13.86 -5.02 1.48
CA GLY A 34 14.53 -6.19 0.93
C GLY A 34 14.90 -5.98 -0.53
N LEU A 35 15.78 -6.83 -1.06
CA LEU A 35 16.20 -6.78 -2.46
C LEU A 35 15.06 -7.05 -3.44
N ASN A 36 15.26 -6.71 -4.72
CA ASN A 36 14.29 -7.05 -5.76
C ASN A 36 14.09 -8.57 -5.84
N GLY A 37 12.83 -9.01 -5.94
CA GLY A 37 12.50 -10.42 -5.96
C GLY A 37 12.48 -11.11 -4.58
N SER A 38 12.69 -10.39 -3.47
CA SER A 38 12.71 -10.98 -2.12
C SER A 38 11.34 -11.38 -1.56
N GLY A 39 10.22 -11.12 -2.29
CA GLY A 39 8.88 -11.52 -1.87
C GLY A 39 8.01 -10.39 -1.30
N LYS A 40 8.50 -9.16 -1.14
CA LYS A 40 7.77 -8.01 -0.55
C LYS A 40 6.40 -7.74 -1.18
N THR A 41 6.36 -7.62 -2.50
CA THR A 41 5.09 -7.36 -3.22
C THR A 41 4.13 -8.55 -3.09
N THR A 42 4.64 -9.80 -3.08
CA THR A 42 3.82 -10.99 -2.85
C THR A 42 3.23 -10.97 -1.45
N PHE A 43 4.06 -10.68 -0.43
CA PHE A 43 3.63 -10.51 0.95
C PHE A 43 2.52 -9.45 1.06
N ALA A 44 2.71 -8.28 0.46
CA ALA A 44 1.72 -7.21 0.47
C ALA A 44 0.40 -7.59 -0.21
N ARG A 45 0.48 -8.29 -1.35
CA ARG A 45 -0.70 -8.75 -2.10
C ARG A 45 -1.49 -9.83 -1.40
N LEU A 46 -0.89 -10.59 -0.49
CA LEU A 46 -1.60 -11.51 0.39
C LEU A 46 -2.52 -10.76 1.38
N ILE A 47 -2.07 -9.61 1.89
CA ILE A 47 -2.81 -8.82 2.88
C ILE A 47 -4.10 -8.23 2.30
N ASN A 48 -4.09 -7.79 1.03
CA ASN A 48 -5.28 -7.22 0.40
C ASN A 48 -6.08 -8.22 -0.45
N GLY A 49 -5.69 -9.51 -0.45
CA GLY A 49 -6.37 -10.57 -1.20
C GLY A 49 -6.13 -10.58 -2.70
N LEU A 50 -5.24 -9.71 -3.24
CA LEU A 50 -4.86 -9.73 -4.67
C LEU A 50 -4.07 -10.99 -5.06
N THR A 51 -3.46 -11.65 -4.09
CA THR A 51 -2.83 -12.96 -4.25
C THR A 51 -3.36 -13.87 -3.14
N LYS A 52 -3.76 -15.09 -3.49
CA LYS A 52 -4.16 -16.11 -2.51
C LYS A 52 -2.94 -16.91 -2.07
N PRO A 53 -2.84 -17.26 -0.79
CA PRO A 53 -1.79 -18.16 -0.34
C PRO A 53 -1.96 -19.56 -0.96
N THR A 54 -0.86 -20.21 -1.33
CA THR A 54 -0.88 -21.61 -1.78
C THR A 54 -0.87 -22.59 -0.61
N VAL A 55 -0.40 -22.14 0.55
CA VAL A 55 -0.44 -22.85 1.84
C VAL A 55 -0.73 -21.85 2.95
N GLY A 56 -1.36 -22.32 4.03
CA GLY A 56 -1.74 -21.48 5.17
C GLY A 56 -2.83 -20.46 4.83
N ARG A 57 -2.95 -19.41 5.63
CA ARG A 57 -3.93 -18.34 5.44
C ARG A 57 -3.45 -17.00 6.00
N VAL A 58 -4.09 -15.91 5.54
CA VAL A 58 -3.87 -14.56 6.05
C VAL A 58 -5.20 -13.99 6.54
N ILE A 59 -5.19 -13.47 7.76
CA ILE A 59 -6.36 -12.87 8.41
C ILE A 59 -6.09 -11.39 8.61
N VAL A 60 -7.01 -10.53 8.19
CA VAL A 60 -6.93 -9.07 8.38
C VAL A 60 -8.19 -8.61 9.13
N ASN A 61 -7.98 -7.97 10.29
CA ASN A 61 -9.08 -7.51 11.16
C ASN A 61 -10.14 -8.62 11.40
N GLY A 62 -9.67 -9.86 11.64
CA GLY A 62 -10.52 -11.04 11.90
C GLY A 62 -11.18 -11.68 10.66
N ARG A 63 -10.83 -11.25 9.44
CA ARG A 63 -11.39 -11.79 8.18
C ARG A 63 -10.30 -12.43 7.35
N ASP A 64 -10.58 -13.62 6.80
CA ASP A 64 -9.65 -14.31 5.89
C ASP A 64 -9.58 -13.58 4.55
N THR A 65 -8.38 -13.30 4.08
CA THR A 65 -8.14 -12.59 2.80
C THR A 65 -8.44 -13.45 1.57
N ALA A 66 -8.66 -14.75 1.72
CA ALA A 66 -9.16 -15.61 0.65
C ALA A 66 -10.60 -15.24 0.23
N ASP A 67 -11.39 -14.60 1.13
CA ASP A 67 -12.64 -13.93 0.79
C ASP A 67 -12.34 -12.53 0.21
N GLU A 68 -12.30 -12.44 -1.11
CA GLU A 68 -11.93 -11.21 -1.86
C GLU A 68 -12.80 -10.00 -1.51
N LYS A 69 -14.08 -10.21 -1.21
CA LYS A 69 -14.99 -9.10 -0.85
C LYS A 69 -14.69 -8.52 0.52
N ALA A 70 -14.29 -9.37 1.45
CA ALA A 70 -13.95 -8.97 2.81
C ALA A 70 -12.58 -8.29 2.87
N ALA A 71 -11.58 -8.84 2.18
CA ALA A 71 -10.21 -8.32 2.17
C ALA A 71 -10.11 -6.93 1.53
N SER A 72 -10.74 -6.74 0.37
CA SER A 72 -10.68 -5.48 -0.39
C SER A 72 -11.44 -4.32 0.26
N ALA A 73 -12.28 -4.58 1.27
CA ALA A 73 -13.08 -3.53 1.92
C ALA A 73 -12.24 -2.69 2.90
N ASP A 74 -11.33 -3.33 3.64
CA ASP A 74 -10.58 -2.70 4.74
C ASP A 74 -9.14 -2.31 4.34
N VAL A 75 -8.62 -2.83 3.21
CA VAL A 75 -7.23 -2.65 2.79
C VAL A 75 -7.16 -1.95 1.44
N GLY A 76 -6.68 -0.70 1.44
CA GLY A 76 -6.32 0.02 0.23
C GLY A 76 -4.91 -0.36 -0.25
N PHE A 77 -4.70 -0.45 -1.55
CA PHE A 77 -3.40 -0.74 -2.14
C PHE A 77 -3.02 0.33 -3.17
N ILE A 78 -1.87 0.95 -2.98
CA ILE A 78 -1.26 1.90 -3.92
C ILE A 78 -0.13 1.20 -4.64
N PHE A 79 -0.25 1.07 -5.96
CA PHE A 79 0.75 0.42 -6.80
C PHE A 79 1.96 1.32 -7.05
N GLN A 80 3.11 0.71 -7.29
CA GLN A 80 4.38 1.37 -7.59
C GLN A 80 4.27 2.40 -8.73
N SER A 81 3.46 2.13 -9.74
CA SER A 81 3.20 3.04 -10.85
C SER A 81 1.80 3.62 -10.71
N PRO A 82 1.64 4.92 -10.39
CA PRO A 82 0.32 5.53 -10.22
C PRO A 82 -0.51 5.53 -11.52
N GLN A 83 0.14 5.45 -12.70
CA GLN A 83 -0.53 5.25 -14.00
C GLN A 83 -1.34 3.96 -14.06
N ASN A 84 -0.92 2.92 -13.35
CA ASN A 84 -1.63 1.63 -13.29
C ASN A 84 -2.80 1.67 -12.29
N GLN A 85 -2.87 2.71 -11.44
CA GLN A 85 -3.93 2.91 -10.47
C GLN A 85 -5.14 3.60 -11.10
N ILE A 86 -4.89 4.64 -11.90
CA ILE A 86 -5.92 5.47 -12.51
C ILE A 86 -6.48 4.76 -13.75
N ILE A 87 -7.80 4.52 -13.75
CA ILE A 87 -8.50 3.79 -14.80
C ILE A 87 -9.25 4.75 -15.73
N LEU A 88 -9.84 5.81 -15.16
CA LEU A 88 -10.66 6.77 -15.92
C LEU A 88 -9.85 8.03 -16.26
N PRO A 89 -10.16 8.67 -17.41
CA PRO A 89 -9.36 9.79 -17.89
C PRO A 89 -9.48 11.05 -17.04
N ILE A 90 -10.59 11.28 -16.33
CA ILE A 90 -10.85 12.45 -15.48
C ILE A 90 -10.69 12.05 -14.02
N VAL A 91 -9.91 12.83 -13.26
CA VAL A 91 -9.55 12.52 -11.87
C VAL A 91 -10.78 12.31 -10.98
N ARG A 92 -11.75 13.22 -10.97
CA ARG A 92 -12.97 13.08 -10.15
C ARG A 92 -13.77 11.81 -10.48
N ASP A 93 -13.82 11.45 -11.76
CA ASP A 93 -14.57 10.27 -12.22
C ASP A 93 -13.89 9.00 -11.76
N ASP A 94 -12.56 8.97 -11.76
CA ASP A 94 -11.75 7.87 -11.29
C ASP A 94 -11.89 7.68 -9.78
N ILE A 95 -11.78 8.78 -9.01
CA ILE A 95 -12.01 8.76 -7.56
C ILE A 95 -13.43 8.24 -7.26
N ALA A 96 -14.45 8.74 -7.97
CA ALA A 96 -15.84 8.32 -7.80
C ALA A 96 -16.07 6.85 -8.17
N PHE A 97 -15.22 6.27 -9.05
CA PHE A 97 -15.40 4.92 -9.56
C PHE A 97 -15.40 3.86 -8.44
N GLY A 98 -14.52 4.00 -7.46
CA GLY A 98 -14.44 3.11 -6.29
C GLY A 98 -15.70 3.09 -5.42
N LEU A 99 -16.58 4.10 -5.54
CA LEU A 99 -17.81 4.25 -4.75
C LEU A 99 -19.08 3.77 -5.47
N LYS A 100 -19.06 3.66 -6.81
CA LYS A 100 -20.26 3.41 -7.63
C LYS A 100 -21.04 2.13 -7.28
N ARG A 101 -20.40 1.14 -6.66
CA ARG A 101 -21.04 -0.14 -6.29
C ARG A 101 -21.25 -0.32 -4.78
N ARG A 102 -21.05 0.77 -4.00
CA ARG A 102 -21.14 0.72 -2.54
C ARG A 102 -22.48 1.25 -1.98
N GLY A 103 -23.46 1.52 -2.85
CA GLY A 103 -24.81 1.93 -2.45
C GLY A 103 -24.96 3.41 -2.07
N PHE A 104 -23.97 4.24 -2.36
CA PHE A 104 -24.03 5.68 -2.14
C PHE A 104 -24.87 6.36 -3.22
N THR A 105 -25.61 7.40 -2.84
CA THR A 105 -26.27 8.32 -3.77
C THR A 105 -25.25 9.17 -4.51
N LYS A 106 -25.66 9.79 -5.63
CA LYS A 106 -24.79 10.68 -6.40
C LYS A 106 -24.25 11.83 -5.54
N ALA A 107 -25.08 12.46 -4.71
CA ALA A 107 -24.67 13.56 -3.82
C ALA A 107 -23.66 13.10 -2.77
N GLU A 108 -23.81 11.91 -2.19
CA GLU A 108 -22.85 11.36 -1.24
C GLU A 108 -21.50 11.04 -1.90
N ILE A 109 -21.53 10.54 -3.15
CA ILE A 109 -20.30 10.30 -3.92
C ILE A 109 -19.57 11.62 -4.19
N GLU A 110 -20.30 12.65 -4.65
CA GLU A 110 -19.73 13.99 -4.90
C GLU A 110 -19.08 14.56 -3.62
N ALA A 111 -19.81 14.55 -2.50
CA ALA A 111 -19.27 15.02 -1.21
C ALA A 111 -18.03 14.24 -0.75
N LYS A 112 -17.97 12.92 -0.95
CA LYS A 112 -16.80 12.10 -0.62
C LYS A 112 -15.60 12.42 -1.52
N VAL A 113 -15.81 12.62 -2.82
CA VAL A 113 -14.76 13.01 -3.78
C VAL A 113 -14.19 14.37 -3.41
N GLU A 114 -15.06 15.37 -3.17
CA GLU A 114 -14.63 16.71 -2.73
C GLU A 114 -13.86 16.64 -1.40
N GLY A 115 -14.37 15.88 -0.43
CA GLY A 115 -13.74 15.72 0.87
C GLY A 115 -12.36 15.09 0.81
N VAL A 116 -12.15 14.05 -0.02
CA VAL A 116 -10.83 13.43 -0.16
C VAL A 116 -9.84 14.33 -0.92
N LEU A 117 -10.29 15.06 -1.94
CA LEU A 117 -9.46 16.03 -2.66
C LEU A 117 -9.04 17.18 -1.74
N ALA A 118 -9.98 17.75 -0.99
CA ALA A 118 -9.70 18.83 -0.02
C ALA A 118 -8.72 18.38 1.08
N ARG A 119 -8.81 17.12 1.54
CA ARG A 119 -7.87 16.56 2.52
C ARG A 119 -6.41 16.68 2.08
N PHE A 120 -6.13 16.65 0.78
CA PHE A 120 -4.77 16.71 0.21
C PHE A 120 -4.48 18.01 -0.54
N GLY A 121 -5.39 19.02 -0.49
CA GLY A 121 -5.24 20.28 -1.23
C GLY A 121 -5.20 20.06 -2.74
N ALA A 122 -5.94 19.08 -3.23
CA ALA A 122 -5.91 18.60 -4.62
C ALA A 122 -7.19 18.92 -5.40
N GLU A 123 -8.02 19.86 -4.92
CA GLU A 123 -9.31 20.23 -5.53
C GLU A 123 -9.14 20.69 -6.99
N ALA A 124 -8.03 21.37 -7.28
CA ALA A 124 -7.70 21.85 -8.63
C ALA A 124 -7.45 20.70 -9.63
N LEU A 125 -7.22 19.48 -9.16
CA LEU A 125 -7.00 18.31 -10.02
C LEU A 125 -8.31 17.67 -10.46
N ALA A 126 -9.43 17.96 -9.82
CA ALA A 126 -10.70 17.25 -9.98
C ALA A 126 -11.12 17.08 -11.46
N ASP A 127 -11.08 18.14 -12.24
CA ASP A 127 -11.52 18.17 -13.65
C ASP A 127 -10.39 17.96 -14.65
N ARG A 128 -9.15 17.73 -14.18
CA ARG A 128 -8.00 17.50 -15.04
C ARG A 128 -7.96 16.07 -15.54
N ARG A 129 -7.32 15.91 -16.68
CA ARG A 129 -7.06 14.57 -17.26
C ARG A 129 -5.83 13.98 -16.62
N ALA A 130 -5.87 12.68 -16.27
CA ALA A 130 -4.79 11.97 -15.61
C ALA A 130 -3.43 12.07 -16.35
N HIS A 131 -3.46 12.07 -17.69
CA HIS A 131 -2.24 12.16 -18.51
C HIS A 131 -1.62 13.58 -18.57
N GLU A 132 -2.31 14.60 -18.06
CA GLU A 132 -1.82 15.98 -17.96
C GLU A 132 -1.19 16.28 -16.59
N LEU A 133 -1.25 15.33 -15.66
CA LEU A 133 -0.74 15.47 -14.31
C LEU A 133 0.77 15.24 -14.25
N SER A 134 1.46 16.02 -13.44
CA SER A 134 2.82 15.70 -13.02
C SER A 134 2.85 14.40 -12.20
N GLY A 135 4.03 13.79 -12.04
CA GLY A 135 4.18 12.55 -11.26
C GLY A 135 3.65 12.66 -9.84
N GLY A 136 3.90 13.79 -9.17
CA GLY A 136 3.39 14.02 -7.81
C GLY A 136 1.87 14.25 -7.77
N GLU A 137 1.31 15.02 -8.71
CA GLU A 137 -0.15 15.20 -8.81
C GLU A 137 -0.85 13.86 -9.09
N LEU A 138 -0.26 13.03 -9.96
CA LEU A 138 -0.80 11.70 -10.26
C LEU A 138 -0.74 10.76 -9.05
N GLN A 139 0.33 10.84 -8.26
CA GLN A 139 0.45 10.08 -7.02
C GLN A 139 -0.63 10.50 -6.00
N VAL A 140 -0.88 11.81 -5.86
CA VAL A 140 -1.96 12.32 -4.99
C VAL A 140 -3.33 11.88 -5.50
N ALA A 141 -3.58 11.93 -6.81
CA ALA A 141 -4.83 11.45 -7.39
C ALA A 141 -5.04 9.95 -7.13
N ALA A 142 -4.00 9.13 -7.30
CA ALA A 142 -4.04 7.71 -7.00
C ALA A 142 -4.31 7.41 -5.50
N LEU A 143 -3.72 8.20 -4.59
CA LEU A 143 -4.04 8.14 -3.16
C LEU A 143 -5.52 8.47 -2.89
N CYS A 144 -6.04 9.53 -3.50
CA CYS A 144 -7.45 9.92 -3.38
C CYS A 144 -8.39 8.81 -3.87
N SER A 145 -8.09 8.17 -5.01
CA SER A 145 -8.91 7.09 -5.59
C SER A 145 -9.03 5.87 -4.66
N VAL A 146 -8.02 5.62 -3.84
CA VAL A 146 -8.06 4.54 -2.85
C VAL A 146 -8.70 5.02 -1.54
N LEU A 147 -8.27 6.16 -1.01
CA LEU A 147 -8.67 6.65 0.31
C LEU A 147 -10.14 7.08 0.37
N VAL A 148 -10.76 7.46 -0.76
CA VAL A 148 -12.20 7.77 -0.84
C VAL A 148 -13.07 6.61 -0.39
N THR A 149 -12.58 5.39 -0.51
CA THR A 149 -13.29 4.17 -0.09
C THR A 149 -13.28 3.93 1.42
N GLY A 150 -12.45 4.69 2.17
CA GLY A 150 -12.35 4.63 3.63
C GLY A 150 -11.65 3.37 4.14
N PRO A 151 -10.50 2.93 3.57
CA PRO A 151 -9.77 1.78 4.10
C PRO A 151 -9.20 2.11 5.48
N GLY A 152 -9.19 1.12 6.39
CA GLY A 152 -8.50 1.25 7.68
C GLY A 152 -6.98 1.04 7.58
N ILE A 153 -6.56 0.31 6.54
CA ILE A 153 -5.16 -0.06 6.27
C ILE A 153 -4.81 0.39 4.85
N LEU A 154 -3.66 1.03 4.68
CA LEU A 154 -3.13 1.41 3.38
C LEU A 154 -1.79 0.70 3.15
N ILE A 155 -1.67 -0.01 2.05
CA ILE A 155 -0.42 -0.57 1.57
C ILE A 155 0.10 0.34 0.46
N LEU A 156 1.35 0.80 0.58
CA LEU A 156 2.02 1.62 -0.42
C LEU A 156 3.24 0.86 -0.95
N ASP A 157 3.21 0.51 -2.23
CA ASP A 157 4.32 -0.20 -2.89
C ASP A 157 5.18 0.82 -3.64
N GLU A 158 6.39 1.10 -3.10
CA GLU A 158 7.37 2.06 -3.62
C GLU A 158 6.80 3.48 -3.88
N PRO A 159 6.15 4.12 -2.90
CA PRO A 159 5.36 5.34 -3.10
C PRO A 159 6.17 6.57 -3.52
N THR A 160 7.49 6.57 -3.30
CA THR A 160 8.39 7.68 -3.65
C THR A 160 9.23 7.40 -4.90
N ASN A 161 9.05 6.23 -5.53
CA ASN A 161 9.85 5.84 -6.69
C ASN A 161 9.61 6.79 -7.87
N GLN A 162 10.70 7.18 -8.54
CA GLN A 162 10.70 8.07 -9.72
C GLN A 162 10.14 9.49 -9.48
N LEU A 163 9.95 9.90 -8.23
CA LEU A 163 9.57 11.26 -7.89
C LEU A 163 10.81 12.16 -7.74
N ASP A 164 10.70 13.40 -8.18
CA ASP A 164 11.66 14.44 -7.85
C ASP A 164 11.61 14.78 -6.34
N LEU A 165 12.60 15.51 -5.85
CA LEU A 165 12.74 15.82 -4.42
C LEU A 165 11.50 16.53 -3.83
N LYS A 166 10.85 17.42 -4.59
CA LYS A 166 9.67 18.15 -4.14
C LYS A 166 8.46 17.21 -3.98
N ASN A 167 8.21 16.40 -5.01
CA ASN A 167 7.10 15.46 -5.01
C ASN A 167 7.33 14.32 -4.01
N ARG A 168 8.59 13.89 -3.83
CA ARG A 168 8.97 12.94 -2.78
C ARG A 168 8.62 13.49 -1.39
N ALA A 169 9.07 14.70 -1.05
CA ALA A 169 8.76 15.33 0.23
C ALA A 169 7.24 15.49 0.48
N LEU A 170 6.46 15.78 -0.58
CA LEU A 170 5.01 15.83 -0.50
C LEU A 170 4.42 14.47 -0.09
N VAL A 171 4.84 13.38 -0.75
CA VAL A 171 4.34 12.02 -0.46
C VAL A 171 4.78 11.56 0.93
N GLU A 172 6.02 11.84 1.34
CA GLU A 172 6.52 11.56 2.69
C GLU A 172 5.66 12.25 3.77
N ASN A 173 5.35 13.54 3.59
CA ASN A 173 4.49 14.29 4.51
C ASN A 173 3.06 13.73 4.54
N ILE A 174 2.52 13.33 3.39
CA ILE A 174 1.22 12.66 3.33
C ILE A 174 1.24 11.37 4.14
N ILE A 175 2.23 10.48 3.91
CA ILE A 175 2.35 9.20 4.62
C ILE A 175 2.49 9.42 6.14
N ALA A 176 3.29 10.40 6.57
CA ALA A 176 3.46 10.72 7.98
C ALA A 176 2.14 11.19 8.63
N GLY A 177 1.35 11.99 7.91
CA GLY A 177 0.08 12.57 8.37
C GLY A 177 -1.15 11.66 8.24
N LEU A 178 -1.05 10.47 7.62
CA LEU A 178 -2.19 9.57 7.44
C LEU A 178 -2.78 9.12 8.79
N PRO A 179 -4.08 9.27 9.05
CA PRO A 179 -4.76 8.68 10.20
C PRO A 179 -4.90 7.15 10.07
N GLU A 180 -4.93 6.64 8.85
CA GLU A 180 -4.96 5.21 8.53
C GLU A 180 -3.66 4.52 8.94
N SER A 181 -3.69 3.23 9.25
CA SER A 181 -2.48 2.43 9.40
C SER A 181 -1.84 2.21 8.04
N ALA A 182 -0.51 2.31 7.94
CA ALA A 182 0.19 2.16 6.67
C ALA A 182 1.30 1.10 6.74
N ILE A 183 1.35 0.28 5.68
CA ILE A 183 2.46 -0.61 5.37
C ILE A 183 3.17 -0.03 4.15
N VAL A 184 4.42 0.35 4.30
CA VAL A 184 5.21 1.01 3.25
C VAL A 184 6.31 0.06 2.79
N ILE A 185 6.18 -0.41 1.56
CA ILE A 185 7.22 -1.20 0.89
C ILE A 185 8.14 -0.23 0.17
N THR A 186 9.42 -0.26 0.46
CA THR A 186 10.35 0.65 -0.19
C THR A 186 11.80 0.16 -0.13
N HIS A 187 12.61 0.63 -1.06
CA HIS A 187 14.07 0.60 -0.99
C HIS A 187 14.65 1.94 -0.46
N ASP A 188 13.79 2.93 -0.26
CA ASP A 188 14.13 4.22 0.32
C ASP A 188 14.20 4.12 1.85
N LEU A 189 15.41 3.95 2.37
CA LEU A 189 15.64 3.72 3.79
C LEU A 189 15.37 4.96 4.65
N ASP A 190 15.48 6.16 4.06
CA ASP A 190 15.23 7.42 4.77
C ASP A 190 13.74 7.59 5.07
N LEU A 191 12.86 7.19 4.15
CA LEU A 191 11.41 7.22 4.32
C LEU A 191 10.94 6.44 5.55
N ILE A 192 11.60 5.32 5.85
CA ILE A 192 11.19 4.41 6.93
C ILE A 192 12.07 4.52 8.17
N ALA A 193 13.08 5.39 8.17
CA ALA A 193 14.04 5.50 9.28
C ALA A 193 13.39 5.83 10.65
N GLY A 194 12.24 6.52 10.61
CA GLY A 194 11.44 6.84 11.80
C GLY A 194 10.35 5.83 12.17
N PHE A 195 10.24 4.70 11.45
CA PHE A 195 9.19 3.72 11.74
C PHE A 195 9.57 2.84 12.93
N GLU A 196 8.60 2.51 13.75
CA GLU A 196 8.83 1.68 14.96
C GLU A 196 9.17 0.23 14.62
N ARG A 197 8.65 -0.28 13.48
CA ARG A 197 8.80 -1.68 13.06
C ARG A 197 9.06 -1.78 11.57
N VAL A 198 10.05 -2.57 11.20
CA VAL A 198 10.43 -2.84 9.81
C VAL A 198 10.63 -4.34 9.61
N LEU A 199 9.98 -4.86 8.59
CA LEU A 199 10.09 -6.24 8.13
C LEU A 199 11.09 -6.31 6.99
N LEU A 200 12.15 -7.09 7.15
CA LEU A 200 13.17 -7.32 6.13
C LEU A 200 12.93 -8.67 5.46
N PHE A 201 12.69 -8.65 4.15
CA PHE A 201 12.58 -9.86 3.34
C PHE A 201 13.84 -10.14 2.54
N HIS A 202 14.25 -11.41 2.51
CA HIS A 202 15.36 -11.91 1.72
C HIS A 202 15.02 -13.30 1.17
N GLU A 203 15.16 -13.50 -0.15
CA GLU A 203 14.92 -14.79 -0.83
C GLU A 203 13.59 -15.47 -0.45
N GLY A 204 12.50 -14.71 -0.40
CA GLY A 204 11.17 -15.22 -0.05
C GLY A 204 10.94 -15.49 1.44
N ARG A 205 11.85 -15.07 2.33
CA ARG A 205 11.78 -15.29 3.78
C ARG A 205 11.80 -13.98 4.55
N LEU A 206 11.18 -13.96 5.70
CA LEU A 206 11.34 -12.89 6.69
C LEU A 206 12.71 -13.05 7.36
N ALA A 207 13.66 -12.18 6.99
CA ALA A 207 15.02 -12.20 7.51
C ALA A 207 15.18 -11.42 8.82
N ALA A 208 14.34 -10.38 9.04
CA ALA A 208 14.26 -9.65 10.31
C ALA A 208 12.87 -9.02 10.49
N ASP A 209 12.49 -8.87 11.75
CA ASP A 209 11.32 -8.14 12.24
C ASP A 209 11.81 -7.32 13.44
N ALA A 210 12.12 -6.05 13.22
CA ALA A 210 12.88 -5.24 14.18
C ALA A 210 12.58 -3.74 14.03
N PRO A 211 13.02 -2.89 14.96
CA PRO A 211 13.06 -1.45 14.79
C PRO A 211 13.84 -1.04 13.54
N ALA A 212 13.47 0.11 12.94
CA ALA A 212 14.03 0.56 11.66
C ALA A 212 15.57 0.54 11.61
N ALA A 213 16.23 1.06 12.65
CA ALA A 213 17.70 1.12 12.68
C ALA A 213 18.37 -0.26 12.56
N GLU A 214 17.85 -1.27 13.25
CA GLU A 214 18.35 -2.64 13.23
C GLU A 214 18.07 -3.32 11.88
N ALA A 215 16.83 -3.23 11.40
CA ALA A 215 16.45 -3.82 10.12
C ALA A 215 17.24 -3.21 8.94
N ILE A 216 17.47 -1.89 8.96
CA ILE A 216 18.26 -1.19 7.95
C ILE A 216 19.74 -1.62 8.00
N ALA A 217 20.33 -1.76 9.21
CA ALA A 217 21.69 -2.24 9.35
C ALA A 217 21.85 -3.65 8.71
N ARG A 218 20.92 -4.56 9.06
CA ARG A 218 20.93 -5.92 8.51
C ARG A 218 20.67 -5.95 7.00
N TYR A 219 19.80 -5.08 6.49
CA TYR A 219 19.59 -4.94 5.05
C TYR A 219 20.88 -4.55 4.32
N ARG A 220 21.66 -3.60 4.87
CA ARG A 220 22.94 -3.18 4.29
C ARG A 220 23.97 -4.30 4.24
N GLU A 221 23.99 -5.17 5.26
CA GLU A 221 24.87 -6.37 5.27
C GLU A 221 24.49 -7.37 4.16
N ILE A 222 23.18 -7.56 3.91
CA ILE A 222 22.68 -8.48 2.87
C ILE A 222 22.90 -7.90 1.45
N ALA A 223 22.87 -6.57 1.32
CA ALA A 223 22.98 -5.86 0.04
C ALA A 223 24.44 -5.58 -0.38
N ALA A 224 25.40 -5.79 0.52
CA ALA A 224 26.84 -5.61 0.25
C ALA A 224 27.43 -6.80 -0.53
#